data_3e8a4b23f4acd63344bab2d24c56ccf3
#
_entry.id   3e8a4b23f4acd63344bab2d24c56ccf3
#
_cell.length_a   1.000
_cell.length_b   1.000
_cell.length_c   1.000
_cell.angle_alpha   90.00
_cell.angle_beta   90.00
_cell.angle_gamma   90.00
#
_symmetry.space_group_name_H-M   'P 1'
#
loop_
_entity.id
_entity.type
_entity.pdbx_description
1 polymer ?
#
loop_
_entity_poly.entity_id
_entity_poly.type
_entity_poly.pdbx_seq_one_letter_code
_entity_poly.pdbx_strand_id
1 'polypeptide(L)'
;MKKEYDSFNRIKLKNKIQGMLEDTLSKGTVSIIAWLAVTMILTVVVFSFVLVLMNLRPDNETGSLSLIEAIWQNFLRVIDPGGLQNDRLWGYRIVSAVVTLLGVLIFGALVGVLTTGLDNLFIEIRKGKTEIVKKILRLFWDGIQQYLR
;
A
#
# COMPACT_ATOMS: atom_id res chain seq x y z
N MET A 1 2.36 -31.18 26.34
CA MET A 1 2.08 -31.49 24.90
C MET A 1 1.32 -30.40 24.17
N LYS A 2 0.11 -29.94 24.57
CA LYS A 2 -0.66 -28.95 23.83
C LYS A 2 0.01 -27.55 23.77
N LYS A 3 0.60 -27.07 24.87
CA LYS A 3 1.34 -25.79 24.93
C LYS A 3 2.59 -25.74 24.04
N GLU A 4 3.26 -26.85 23.90
CA GLU A 4 4.50 -27.00 23.12
C GLU A 4 4.19 -27.03 21.60
N TYR A 5 3.10 -27.69 21.22
CA TYR A 5 2.58 -27.71 19.86
C TYR A 5 2.13 -26.30 19.40
N ASP A 6 1.45 -25.53 20.26
CA ASP A 6 1.01 -24.18 19.99
C ASP A 6 2.19 -23.20 19.85
N SER A 7 3.25 -23.38 20.66
CA SER A 7 4.46 -22.57 20.56
C SER A 7 5.23 -22.84 19.27
N PHE A 8 5.35 -24.10 18.86
CA PHE A 8 6.00 -24.50 17.61
C PHE A 8 5.27 -23.95 16.38
N ASN A 9 3.95 -24.01 16.35
CA ASN A 9 3.15 -23.44 15.27
C ASN A 9 3.26 -21.92 15.18
N ARG A 10 3.31 -21.20 16.31
CA ARG A 10 3.53 -19.74 16.32
C ARG A 10 4.89 -19.35 15.79
N ILE A 11 5.95 -20.09 16.16
CA ILE A 11 7.31 -19.86 15.66
C ILE A 11 7.37 -20.11 14.15
N LYS A 12 6.77 -21.20 13.68
CA LYS A 12 6.72 -21.54 12.25
C LYS A 12 5.94 -20.48 11.44
N LEU A 13 4.83 -19.98 11.97
CA LEU A 13 4.03 -18.92 11.35
C LEU A 13 4.82 -17.59 11.31
N LYS A 14 5.47 -17.24 12.41
CA LYS A 14 6.31 -16.03 12.52
C LYS A 14 7.46 -16.07 11.52
N ASN A 15 8.19 -17.17 11.43
CA ASN A 15 9.30 -17.34 10.50
C ASN A 15 8.81 -17.30 9.03
N LYS A 16 7.63 -17.86 8.75
CA LYS A 16 7.03 -17.80 7.40
C LYS A 16 6.63 -16.37 7.03
N ILE A 17 6.04 -15.63 7.96
CA ILE A 17 5.67 -14.20 7.73
C ILE A 17 6.92 -13.35 7.57
N GLN A 18 7.95 -13.55 8.40
CA GLN A 18 9.22 -12.84 8.27
C GLN A 18 9.90 -13.13 6.92
N GLY A 19 9.96 -14.39 6.50
CA GLY A 19 10.52 -14.76 5.21
C GLY A 19 9.75 -14.15 4.02
N MET A 20 8.41 -14.08 4.10
CA MET A 20 7.60 -13.39 3.08
C MET A 20 7.86 -11.88 3.05
N LEU A 21 8.02 -11.26 4.22
CA LEU A 21 8.34 -9.82 4.32
C LEU A 21 9.73 -9.51 3.76
N GLU A 22 10.74 -10.30 4.14
CA GLU A 22 12.11 -10.13 3.64
C GLU A 22 12.18 -10.32 2.12
N ASP A 23 11.49 -11.34 1.59
CA ASP A 23 11.41 -11.62 0.15
C ASP A 23 10.69 -10.49 -0.61
N THR A 24 9.66 -9.92 -0.01
CA THR A 24 8.90 -8.79 -0.57
C THR A 24 9.72 -7.50 -0.56
N LEU A 25 10.43 -7.24 0.52
CA LEU A 25 11.29 -6.06 0.67
C LEU A 25 12.52 -6.14 -0.27
N SER A 26 13.04 -7.34 -0.53
CA SER A 26 14.16 -7.56 -1.45
C SER A 26 13.79 -7.38 -2.94
N LYS A 27 12.52 -7.54 -3.29
CA LYS A 27 12.01 -7.40 -4.69
C LYS A 27 11.80 -5.95 -5.14
N GLY A 28 12.11 -4.97 -4.27
CA GLY A 28 12.07 -3.55 -4.60
C GLY A 28 10.71 -2.88 -4.36
N THR A 29 10.64 -1.59 -4.65
CA THR A 29 9.51 -0.68 -4.38
C THR A 29 8.18 -1.17 -4.98
N VAL A 30 8.23 -1.76 -6.17
CA VAL A 30 7.02 -2.26 -6.87
C VAL A 30 6.33 -3.37 -6.09
N SER A 31 7.09 -4.27 -5.48
CA SER A 31 6.53 -5.37 -4.68
C SER A 31 5.83 -4.85 -3.41
N ILE A 32 6.38 -3.81 -2.78
CA ILE A 32 5.76 -3.18 -1.60
C ILE A 32 4.45 -2.51 -1.99
N ILE A 33 4.42 -1.79 -3.11
CA ILE A 33 3.20 -1.16 -3.65
C ILE A 33 2.13 -2.21 -3.93
N ALA A 34 2.49 -3.29 -4.60
CA ALA A 34 1.56 -4.38 -4.90
C ALA A 34 0.99 -5.02 -3.62
N TRP A 35 1.82 -5.24 -2.61
CA TRP A 35 1.40 -5.78 -1.31
C TRP A 35 0.46 -4.85 -0.56
N LEU A 36 0.74 -3.54 -0.54
CA LEU A 36 -0.14 -2.53 0.04
C LEU A 36 -1.50 -2.46 -0.69
N ALA A 37 -1.49 -2.52 -2.03
CA ALA A 37 -2.71 -2.54 -2.82
C ALA A 37 -3.57 -3.79 -2.52
N VAL A 38 -2.95 -4.96 -2.42
CA VAL A 38 -3.64 -6.21 -2.04
C VAL A 38 -4.22 -6.11 -0.63
N THR A 39 -3.48 -5.56 0.33
CA THR A 39 -3.95 -5.36 1.70
C THR A 39 -5.14 -4.41 1.74
N MET A 40 -5.12 -3.34 0.96
CA MET A 40 -6.23 -2.39 0.82
C MET A 40 -7.49 -3.08 0.28
N ILE A 41 -7.38 -3.83 -0.82
CA ILE A 41 -8.50 -4.57 -1.41
C ILE A 41 -9.06 -5.58 -0.39
N LEU A 42 -8.19 -6.33 0.29
CA LEU A 42 -8.59 -7.29 1.30
C LEU A 42 -9.36 -6.61 2.45
N THR A 43 -8.89 -5.48 2.93
CA THR A 43 -9.56 -4.69 3.97
C THR A 43 -10.96 -4.29 3.52
N VAL A 44 -11.11 -3.72 2.32
CA VAL A 44 -12.40 -3.32 1.76
C VAL A 44 -13.35 -4.52 1.69
N VAL A 45 -12.90 -5.65 1.16
CA VAL A 45 -13.74 -6.86 1.01
C VAL A 45 -14.17 -7.42 2.36
N VAL A 46 -13.24 -7.59 3.30
CA VAL A 46 -13.53 -8.14 4.63
C VAL A 46 -14.55 -7.29 5.37
N PHE A 47 -14.37 -5.98 5.41
CA PHE A 47 -15.32 -5.09 6.09
C PHE A 47 -16.66 -4.97 5.37
N SER A 48 -16.70 -5.14 4.06
CA SER A 48 -17.96 -5.22 3.31
C SER A 48 -18.76 -6.48 3.68
N PHE A 49 -18.08 -7.61 3.86
CA PHE A 49 -18.72 -8.81 4.39
C PHE A 49 -19.28 -8.59 5.80
N VAL A 50 -18.55 -7.90 6.67
CA VAL A 50 -19.02 -7.58 8.03
C VAL A 50 -20.30 -6.72 7.96
N LEU A 51 -20.34 -5.69 7.11
CA LEU A 51 -21.53 -4.84 6.95
C LEU A 51 -22.75 -5.64 6.47
N VAL A 52 -22.57 -6.52 5.49
CA VAL A 52 -23.64 -7.35 4.95
C VAL A 52 -24.12 -8.38 5.97
N LEU A 53 -23.22 -9.08 6.66
CA LEU A 53 -23.57 -10.09 7.69
C LEU A 53 -24.30 -9.47 8.89
N MET A 54 -23.90 -8.28 9.31
CA MET A 54 -24.54 -7.57 10.40
C MET A 54 -25.75 -6.76 9.95
N ASN A 55 -26.09 -6.79 8.65
CA ASN A 55 -27.14 -6.00 8.03
C ASN A 55 -27.08 -4.50 8.40
N LEU A 56 -25.86 -3.96 8.51
CA LEU A 56 -25.62 -2.56 8.84
C LEU A 56 -25.70 -1.69 7.59
N ARG A 57 -26.38 -0.54 7.69
CA ARG A 57 -26.61 0.39 6.59
C ARG A 57 -26.28 1.81 6.97
N PRO A 58 -25.97 2.67 5.99
CA PRO A 58 -25.77 4.09 6.23
C PRO A 58 -27.08 4.78 6.68
N ASP A 59 -28.20 4.39 6.08
CA ASP A 59 -29.51 5.00 6.26
C ASP A 59 -30.57 4.01 6.78
N ASN A 60 -31.71 4.54 7.27
CA ASN A 60 -32.86 3.75 7.71
C ASN A 60 -33.68 3.18 6.52
N GLU A 61 -33.09 3.00 5.36
CA GLU A 61 -33.77 2.46 4.19
C GLU A 61 -34.17 1.00 4.39
N THR A 62 -35.36 0.63 3.88
CA THR A 62 -35.87 -0.74 3.90
C THR A 62 -35.30 -1.55 2.73
N GLY A 63 -34.63 -2.65 2.99
CA GLY A 63 -34.03 -3.55 2.01
C GLY A 63 -32.74 -4.20 2.54
N SER A 64 -32.07 -5.14 1.85
CA SER A 64 -30.79 -5.71 2.25
C SER A 64 -29.63 -4.98 1.55
N LEU A 65 -28.55 -4.65 2.28
CA LEU A 65 -27.36 -4.08 1.66
C LEU A 65 -26.72 -5.13 0.74
N SER A 66 -26.63 -4.82 -0.55
CA SER A 66 -25.91 -5.69 -1.49
C SER A 66 -24.41 -5.70 -1.19
N LEU A 67 -23.77 -6.86 -1.37
CA LEU A 67 -22.31 -6.96 -1.18
C LEU A 67 -21.55 -6.01 -2.11
N ILE A 68 -22.01 -5.86 -3.34
CA ILE A 68 -21.38 -4.96 -4.32
C ILE A 68 -21.47 -3.51 -3.85
N GLU A 69 -22.62 -3.10 -3.33
CA GLU A 69 -22.82 -1.76 -2.77
C GLU A 69 -21.97 -1.53 -1.54
N ALA A 70 -21.85 -2.51 -0.65
CA ALA A 70 -20.98 -2.45 0.52
C ALA A 70 -19.50 -2.29 0.14
N ILE A 71 -19.03 -3.04 -0.88
CA ILE A 71 -17.68 -2.93 -1.42
C ILE A 71 -17.45 -1.52 -1.99
N TRP A 72 -18.40 -1.02 -2.78
CA TRP A 72 -18.31 0.30 -3.37
C TRP A 72 -18.23 1.42 -2.31
N GLN A 73 -19.09 1.35 -1.32
CA GLN A 73 -19.11 2.32 -0.22
C GLN A 73 -17.83 2.28 0.62
N ASN A 74 -17.32 1.10 0.96
CA ASN A 74 -16.05 0.97 1.69
C ASN A 74 -14.85 1.41 0.85
N PHE A 75 -14.85 1.15 -0.45
CA PHE A 75 -13.81 1.64 -1.37
C PHE A 75 -13.79 3.18 -1.43
N LEU A 76 -14.95 3.81 -1.56
CA LEU A 76 -15.05 5.28 -1.54
C LEU A 76 -14.53 5.86 -0.23
N ARG A 77 -14.80 5.22 0.92
CA ARG A 77 -14.32 5.69 2.23
C ARG A 77 -12.80 5.65 2.40
N VAL A 78 -12.14 4.73 1.72
CA VAL A 78 -10.68 4.67 1.71
C VAL A 78 -10.09 5.85 0.93
N ILE A 79 -10.76 6.26 -0.16
CA ILE A 79 -10.32 7.36 -1.02
C ILE A 79 -10.75 8.72 -0.46
N ASP A 80 -12.00 8.80 0.00
CA ASP A 80 -12.60 10.03 0.55
C ASP A 80 -13.15 9.81 1.97
N PRO A 81 -12.36 10.11 3.01
CA PRO A 81 -12.79 10.03 4.39
C PRO A 81 -13.96 10.96 4.76
N GLY A 82 -14.27 11.95 3.92
CA GLY A 82 -15.31 12.95 4.18
C GLY A 82 -16.74 12.42 4.17
N GLY A 83 -16.98 11.25 3.57
CA GLY A 83 -18.30 10.63 3.45
C GLY A 83 -18.96 10.14 4.75
N LEU A 84 -18.23 10.20 5.89
CA LEU A 84 -18.75 9.76 7.21
C LEU A 84 -19.92 10.58 7.75
N GLN A 85 -20.17 11.76 7.23
CA GLN A 85 -21.20 12.68 7.73
C GLN A 85 -22.62 12.18 7.51
N ASN A 86 -22.86 11.33 6.53
CA ASN A 86 -24.17 10.82 6.16
C ASN A 86 -24.57 9.53 6.89
N ASP A 87 -23.67 8.95 7.68
CA ASP A 87 -23.92 7.72 8.41
C ASP A 87 -24.79 8.00 9.63
N ARG A 88 -26.00 7.44 9.69
CA ARG A 88 -26.93 7.68 10.81
C ARG A 88 -26.91 6.60 11.88
N LEU A 89 -26.68 5.34 11.51
CA LEU A 89 -26.66 4.21 12.43
C LEU A 89 -25.31 4.05 13.14
N TRP A 90 -25.32 3.97 14.46
CA TRP A 90 -24.10 3.84 15.26
C TRP A 90 -23.25 2.63 14.90
N GLY A 91 -23.86 1.47 14.66
CA GLY A 91 -23.13 0.26 14.26
C GLY A 91 -22.39 0.45 12.92
N TYR A 92 -23.05 1.07 11.96
CA TYR A 92 -22.45 1.41 10.69
C TYR A 92 -21.31 2.43 10.82
N ARG A 93 -21.51 3.46 11.65
CA ARG A 93 -20.48 4.48 11.96
C ARG A 93 -19.20 3.87 12.50
N ILE A 94 -19.29 2.93 13.44
CA ILE A 94 -18.13 2.29 14.05
C ILE A 94 -17.35 1.50 12.99
N VAL A 95 -18.00 0.65 12.22
CA VAL A 95 -17.36 -0.13 11.17
C VAL A 95 -16.73 0.79 10.12
N SER A 96 -17.47 1.80 9.68
CA SER A 96 -16.99 2.79 8.71
C SER A 96 -15.79 3.58 9.22
N ALA A 97 -15.79 3.99 10.48
CA ALA A 97 -14.64 4.70 11.08
C ALA A 97 -13.38 3.81 11.10
N VAL A 98 -13.53 2.52 11.42
CA VAL A 98 -12.40 1.57 11.36
C VAL A 98 -11.88 1.40 9.94
N VAL A 99 -12.77 1.22 8.96
CA VAL A 99 -12.39 1.12 7.53
C VAL A 99 -11.66 2.36 7.08
N THR A 100 -12.19 3.53 7.42
CA THR A 100 -11.59 4.82 7.05
C THR A 100 -10.20 4.99 7.67
N LEU A 101 -10.05 4.67 8.97
CA LEU A 101 -8.76 4.77 9.66
C LEU A 101 -7.71 3.85 9.02
N LEU A 102 -8.07 2.58 8.78
CA LEU A 102 -7.19 1.62 8.12
C LEU A 102 -6.87 2.05 6.68
N GLY A 103 -7.87 2.52 5.95
CA GLY A 103 -7.72 3.02 4.59
C GLY A 103 -6.75 4.19 4.51
N VAL A 104 -6.89 5.20 5.36
CA VAL A 104 -5.98 6.36 5.41
C VAL A 104 -4.55 5.94 5.75
N LEU A 105 -4.36 5.00 6.68
CA LEU A 105 -3.03 4.49 7.02
C LEU A 105 -2.38 3.75 5.84
N ILE A 106 -3.13 2.86 5.17
CA ILE A 106 -2.63 2.11 4.00
C ILE A 106 -2.36 3.06 2.84
N PHE A 107 -3.25 4.01 2.58
CA PHE A 107 -3.10 5.00 1.51
C PHE A 107 -1.90 5.92 1.77
N GLY A 108 -1.72 6.40 3.01
CA GLY A 108 -0.56 7.17 3.42
C GLY A 108 0.75 6.41 3.24
N ALA A 109 0.78 5.13 3.62
CA ALA A 109 1.93 4.26 3.38
C ALA A 109 2.22 4.08 1.89
N LEU A 110 1.18 3.89 1.05
CA LEU A 110 1.30 3.78 -0.40
C LEU A 110 1.93 5.05 -1.01
N VAL A 111 1.43 6.23 -0.64
CA VAL A 111 1.97 7.51 -1.10
C VAL A 111 3.44 7.66 -0.66
N GLY A 112 3.78 7.30 0.58
CA GLY A 112 5.16 7.34 1.08
C GLY A 112 6.10 6.46 0.27
N VAL A 113 5.70 5.23 -0.04
CA VAL A 113 6.51 4.30 -0.86
C VAL A 113 6.63 4.78 -2.30
N LEU A 114 5.56 5.33 -2.88
CA LEU A 114 5.59 5.93 -4.22
C LEU A 114 6.57 7.10 -4.28
N THR A 115 6.54 8.00 -3.32
CA THR A 115 7.45 9.14 -3.24
C THR A 115 8.90 8.68 -3.19
N THR A 116 9.21 7.72 -2.32
CA THR A 116 10.56 7.13 -2.22
C THR A 116 11.00 6.47 -3.53
N GLY A 117 10.09 5.77 -4.21
CA GLY A 117 10.36 5.16 -5.52
C GLY A 117 10.70 6.19 -6.59
N LEU A 118 9.95 7.30 -6.64
CA LEU A 118 10.21 8.41 -7.56
C LEU A 118 11.54 9.11 -7.26
N ASP A 119 11.87 9.35 -5.99
CA ASP A 119 13.15 9.94 -5.60
C ASP A 119 14.33 9.10 -6.06
N ASN A 120 14.25 7.78 -5.91
CA ASN A 120 15.28 6.86 -6.39
C ASN A 120 15.44 6.94 -7.92
N LEU A 121 14.34 7.00 -8.68
CA LEU A 121 14.39 7.17 -10.13
C LEU A 121 15.05 8.50 -10.53
N PHE A 122 14.72 9.60 -9.85
CA PHE A 122 15.36 10.90 -10.10
C PHE A 122 16.86 10.88 -9.82
N ILE A 123 17.29 10.20 -8.76
CA ILE A 123 18.71 10.04 -8.43
C ILE A 123 19.44 9.25 -9.53
N GLU A 124 18.85 8.17 -10.03
CA GLU A 124 19.43 7.36 -11.12
C GLU A 124 19.57 8.16 -12.42
N ILE A 125 18.53 8.92 -12.80
CA ILE A 125 18.54 9.78 -13.99
C ILE A 125 19.63 10.85 -13.85
N ARG A 126 19.78 11.46 -12.67
CA ARG A 126 20.84 12.46 -12.40
C ARG A 126 22.22 11.84 -12.52
N LYS A 127 22.45 10.65 -11.95
CA LYS A 127 23.74 9.93 -12.05
C LYS A 127 24.08 9.63 -13.49
N GLY A 128 23.12 9.12 -14.29
CA GLY A 128 23.33 8.82 -15.70
C GLY A 128 23.75 10.06 -16.51
N LYS A 129 23.10 11.21 -16.30
CA LYS A 129 23.51 12.48 -16.93
C LYS A 129 24.92 12.93 -16.54
N THR A 130 25.27 12.79 -15.26
CA THR A 130 26.59 13.19 -14.76
C THR A 130 27.69 12.32 -15.35
N GLU A 131 27.48 11.03 -15.51
CA GLU A 131 28.43 10.09 -16.14
C GLU A 131 28.66 10.43 -17.63
N ILE A 132 27.60 10.74 -18.36
CA ILE A 132 27.71 11.15 -19.77
C ILE A 132 28.53 12.44 -19.90
N VAL A 133 28.26 13.45 -19.09
CA VAL A 133 28.98 14.73 -19.10
C VAL A 133 30.47 14.51 -18.78
N LYS A 134 30.79 13.71 -17.76
CA LYS A 134 32.17 13.38 -17.42
C LYS A 134 32.89 12.66 -18.56
N LYS A 135 32.23 11.75 -19.25
CA LYS A 135 32.78 11.02 -20.38
C LYS A 135 33.08 11.95 -21.57
N ILE A 136 32.17 12.87 -21.89
CA ILE A 136 32.37 13.87 -22.93
C ILE A 136 33.54 14.80 -22.60
N LEU A 137 33.61 15.32 -21.37
CA LEU A 137 34.68 16.18 -20.92
C LEU A 137 36.03 15.48 -20.99
N ARG A 138 36.10 14.21 -20.61
CA ARG A 138 37.34 13.40 -20.71
C ARG A 138 37.78 13.23 -22.13
N LEU A 139 36.88 12.86 -23.05
CA LEU A 139 37.20 12.72 -24.48
C LEU A 139 37.67 14.04 -25.08
N PHE A 140 37.06 15.14 -24.70
CA PHE A 140 37.46 16.48 -25.16
C PHE A 140 38.86 16.85 -24.66
N TRP A 141 39.17 16.57 -23.39
CA TRP A 141 40.47 16.81 -22.79
C TRP A 141 41.58 15.97 -23.42
N ASP A 142 41.33 14.67 -23.65
CA ASP A 142 42.26 13.77 -24.30
C ASP A 142 42.54 14.18 -25.75
N GLY A 143 41.53 14.65 -26.48
CA GLY A 143 41.68 15.18 -27.83
C GLY A 143 42.56 16.45 -27.87
N ILE A 144 42.39 17.38 -26.90
CA ILE A 144 43.26 18.56 -26.80
C ILE A 144 44.71 18.16 -26.50
N GLN A 145 44.92 17.23 -25.60
CA GLN A 145 46.27 16.73 -25.24
C GLN A 145 46.99 16.10 -26.45
N GLN A 146 46.24 15.40 -27.30
CA GLN A 146 46.78 14.80 -28.50
C GLN A 146 47.16 15.81 -29.58
N TYR A 147 46.43 16.95 -29.66
CA TYR A 147 46.70 18.03 -30.58
C TYR A 147 47.90 18.91 -30.16
N LEU A 148 48.22 18.96 -28.88
CA LEU A 148 49.31 19.77 -28.34
C LEU A 148 50.66 19.03 -28.30
N ARG A 149 50.70 17.75 -28.66
CA ARG A 149 51.93 16.97 -28.84
C ARG A 149 52.34 16.91 -30.29
#